data_d20de28a8669aef88176e3d126b35297
#
_entry.id   d20de28a8669aef88176e3d126b35297
#
_cell.length_a   1.000
_cell.length_b   1.000
_cell.length_c   1.000
_cell.angle_alpha   90.00
_cell.angle_beta   90.00
_cell.angle_gamma   90.00
#
_symmetry.space_group_name_H-M   'P 1'
#
loop_
_entity.id
_entity.type
_entity.pdbx_description
1 polymer ?
#
loop_
_entity_poly.entity_id
_entity_poly.type
_entity_poly.pdbx_seq_one_letter_code
_entity_poly.pdbx_strand_id
1 'polypeptide(L)'
;MAQKIKVLIDTFYYQAALSGIRTYINELVLGTKNSKNNNIEYLFSHDINQWDKNHKFLNPKSKFSRLCFHLYYFYWKQIRLPFKILKHKPNVLICPDYVAPLWGLKTLKLCVIHDTLFWDYPKNYNQLWRKYYTRLISLGLRGNFSVVTTTNHIKNNLESLFSKQNFSIKVIYQSFLISKTDDDRILKTLNLEDSDFLLHVGSFDKRKDLITLVKAFKLLKEDRKNKHLKLVLAGQKTLNANSEVLNELESYIFTNNLSKRVLMTGYLSIEEITSLYKKACIYVFPSLEEGFGIPVLEAFALKTPVVTSNAPAMVEVAGGAAVHYNSGDQVELYKTLTKLIASEPERTCLIEKGSERLKDFSREKFVKDYEHLILKSVEN
;
A
#
# COMPACT_ATOMS: atom_id res chain seq x y z
N MET A 1 24.78 29.87 14.64
CA MET A 1 24.27 28.74 13.87
C MET A 1 22.76 28.86 13.79
N ALA A 2 22.15 28.75 12.62
CA ALA A 2 20.68 28.76 12.51
C ALA A 2 20.09 27.57 13.29
N GLN A 3 18.99 27.80 14.00
CA GLN A 3 18.32 26.74 14.78
C GLN A 3 17.76 25.70 13.82
N LYS A 4 18.14 24.43 14.01
CA LYS A 4 17.61 23.32 13.18
C LYS A 4 16.10 23.16 13.38
N ILE A 5 15.38 22.87 12.30
CA ILE A 5 13.96 22.53 12.33
C ILE A 5 13.82 21.13 12.93
N LYS A 6 13.14 21.02 14.07
CA LYS A 6 12.87 19.72 14.73
C LYS A 6 11.61 19.09 14.17
N VAL A 7 11.72 17.87 13.67
CA VAL A 7 10.60 17.09 13.10
C VAL A 7 10.41 15.82 13.93
N LEU A 8 9.24 15.65 14.53
CA LEU A 8 8.86 14.42 15.22
C LEU A 8 8.04 13.54 14.29
N ILE A 9 8.48 12.32 14.03
CA ILE A 9 7.73 11.33 13.25
C ILE A 9 7.08 10.34 14.22
N ASP A 10 5.75 10.20 14.14
CA ASP A 10 5.04 9.20 14.93
C ASP A 10 5.13 7.83 14.28
N THR A 11 5.94 6.96 14.85
CA THR A 11 6.20 5.60 14.37
C THR A 11 5.39 4.52 15.10
N PHE A 12 4.45 4.92 15.96
CA PHE A 12 3.66 3.98 16.78
C PHE A 12 2.95 2.91 15.96
N TYR A 13 2.31 3.32 14.85
CA TYR A 13 1.49 2.39 14.06
C TYR A 13 2.30 1.38 13.23
N TYR A 14 3.62 1.52 13.17
CA TYR A 14 4.53 0.59 12.45
C TYR A 14 4.32 -0.87 12.84
N GLN A 15 4.10 -1.14 14.13
CA GLN A 15 3.91 -2.49 14.65
C GLN A 15 2.53 -3.09 14.36
N ALA A 16 1.51 -2.24 14.32
CA ALA A 16 0.14 -2.65 14.08
C ALA A 16 -0.20 -2.77 12.58
N ALA A 17 0.53 -2.06 11.74
CA ALA A 17 0.33 -2.07 10.30
C ALA A 17 0.91 -3.36 9.68
N LEU A 18 0.11 -4.04 8.86
CA LEU A 18 0.49 -5.30 8.23
C LEU A 18 1.03 -5.12 6.80
N SER A 19 0.82 -3.97 6.17
CA SER A 19 1.10 -3.76 4.74
C SER A 19 1.52 -2.31 4.43
N GLY A 20 0.91 -1.66 3.47
CA GLY A 20 1.29 -0.36 2.90
C GLY A 20 1.72 0.72 3.90
N ILE A 21 0.99 0.93 5.00
CA ILE A 21 1.35 1.91 6.03
C ILE A 21 2.67 1.53 6.72
N ARG A 22 2.90 0.24 6.95
CA ARG A 22 4.17 -0.24 7.52
C ARG A 22 5.34 0.07 6.59
N THR A 23 5.20 -0.22 5.29
CA THR A 23 6.19 0.13 4.27
C THR A 23 6.43 1.63 4.24
N TYR A 24 5.35 2.44 4.25
CA TYR A 24 5.44 3.89 4.28
C TYR A 24 6.27 4.42 5.45
N ILE A 25 5.96 3.97 6.68
CA ILE A 25 6.68 4.38 7.89
C ILE A 25 8.14 3.93 7.83
N ASN A 26 8.39 2.69 7.37
CA ASN A 26 9.75 2.16 7.22
C ASN A 26 10.59 3.01 6.27
N GLU A 27 10.06 3.29 5.07
CA GLU A 27 10.74 4.07 4.05
C GLU A 27 10.99 5.52 4.51
N LEU A 28 10.03 6.12 5.21
CA LEU A 28 10.17 7.45 5.79
C LEU A 28 11.27 7.48 6.86
N VAL A 29 11.29 6.50 7.77
CA VAL A 29 12.31 6.41 8.84
C VAL A 29 13.70 6.14 8.26
N LEU A 30 13.83 5.16 7.36
CA LEU A 30 15.13 4.85 6.75
C LEU A 30 15.66 6.01 5.91
N GLY A 31 14.79 6.65 5.14
CA GLY A 31 15.19 7.77 4.29
C GLY A 31 15.58 8.99 5.12
N THR A 32 14.82 9.35 6.17
CA THR A 32 15.15 10.49 7.03
C THR A 32 16.39 10.25 7.90
N LYS A 33 16.66 9.01 8.32
CA LYS A 33 17.93 8.67 9.02
C LYS A 33 19.16 8.85 8.11
N ASN A 34 19.00 8.66 6.80
CA ASN A 34 20.07 8.78 5.80
C ASN A 34 20.08 10.17 5.13
N SER A 35 19.22 11.10 5.55
CA SER A 35 19.18 12.45 4.99
C SER A 35 20.47 13.21 5.29
N LYS A 36 20.94 13.94 4.27
CA LYS A 36 22.10 14.84 4.35
C LYS A 36 21.70 16.28 4.65
N ASN A 37 20.42 16.56 4.89
CA ASN A 37 19.92 17.90 5.16
C ASN A 37 20.25 18.34 6.61
N ASN A 38 21.27 19.14 6.77
CA ASN A 38 21.72 19.59 8.07
C ASN A 38 20.78 20.62 8.75
N ASN A 39 19.78 21.13 8.06
CA ASN A 39 18.81 22.10 8.59
C ASN A 39 17.66 21.43 9.35
N ILE A 40 17.51 20.09 9.23
CA ILE A 40 16.42 19.35 9.85
C ILE A 40 16.99 18.34 10.86
N GLU A 41 16.38 18.27 12.04
CA GLU A 41 16.65 17.27 13.07
C GLU A 41 15.44 16.34 13.18
N TYR A 42 15.61 15.04 12.88
CA TYR A 42 14.53 14.06 12.93
C TYR A 42 14.51 13.33 14.29
N LEU A 43 13.34 13.31 14.90
CA LEU A 43 13.03 12.58 16.13
C LEU A 43 11.95 11.53 15.81
N PHE A 44 12.03 10.37 16.44
CA PHE A 44 11.06 9.29 16.25
C PHE A 44 10.32 9.02 17.56
N SER A 45 9.02 8.79 17.46
CA SER A 45 8.22 8.49 18.66
C SER A 45 8.63 7.17 19.31
N HIS A 46 9.05 6.20 18.50
CA HIS A 46 9.64 4.92 18.92
C HIS A 46 10.74 4.51 17.94
N ASP A 47 11.73 3.76 18.42
CA ASP A 47 12.69 3.09 17.53
C ASP A 47 12.06 1.84 16.92
N ILE A 48 11.87 1.86 15.60
CA ILE A 48 11.24 0.76 14.87
C ILE A 48 12.05 -0.56 14.95
N ASN A 49 13.35 -0.50 15.26
CA ASN A 49 14.21 -1.67 15.38
C ASN A 49 14.12 -2.34 16.77
N GLN A 50 13.75 -1.56 17.79
CA GLN A 50 13.68 -2.02 19.20
C GLN A 50 12.26 -2.39 19.65
N TRP A 51 11.24 -2.25 18.77
CA TRP A 51 9.90 -2.65 19.11
C TRP A 51 9.80 -4.15 19.33
N ASP A 52 9.37 -4.53 20.51
CA ASP A 52 9.10 -5.92 20.84
C ASP A 52 7.94 -6.48 19.98
N LYS A 53 8.30 -7.46 19.15
CA LYS A 53 7.31 -8.17 18.28
C LYS A 53 6.22 -8.89 19.10
N ASN A 54 6.42 -9.05 20.41
CA ASN A 54 5.53 -9.77 21.32
C ASN A 54 4.53 -8.89 22.06
N HIS A 55 4.41 -7.60 21.74
CA HIS A 55 3.45 -6.75 22.42
C HIS A 55 2.02 -7.20 22.13
N LYS A 56 1.40 -7.86 23.11
CA LYS A 56 0.08 -8.53 23.02
C LYS A 56 -1.06 -7.64 22.47
N PHE A 57 -0.94 -6.31 22.62
CA PHE A 57 -1.96 -5.36 22.17
C PHE A 57 -1.84 -4.99 20.68
N LEU A 58 -0.70 -5.27 20.04
CA LEU A 58 -0.43 -4.81 18.67
C LEU A 58 -0.83 -5.83 17.59
N ASN A 59 -1.18 -7.06 17.98
CA ASN A 59 -1.67 -8.10 17.06
C ASN A 59 -2.97 -8.72 17.59
N PRO A 60 -4.10 -8.02 17.50
CA PRO A 60 -5.33 -8.42 18.13
C PRO A 60 -5.99 -9.61 17.42
N LYS A 61 -6.00 -10.77 18.07
CA LYS A 61 -6.63 -12.02 17.57
C LYS A 61 -8.12 -12.13 17.91
N SER A 62 -8.64 -11.40 18.89
CA SER A 62 -10.03 -11.45 19.35
C SER A 62 -10.72 -10.09 19.27
N LYS A 63 -12.06 -10.06 19.35
CA LYS A 63 -12.84 -8.81 19.41
C LYS A 63 -12.43 -7.95 20.60
N PHE A 64 -12.18 -8.57 21.76
CA PHE A 64 -11.75 -7.86 22.97
C PHE A 64 -10.35 -7.26 22.80
N SER A 65 -9.38 -8.01 22.27
CA SER A 65 -8.03 -7.49 22.03
C SER A 65 -8.01 -6.36 20.99
N ARG A 66 -8.94 -6.37 20.02
CA ARG A 66 -9.12 -5.24 19.08
C ARG A 66 -9.63 -3.98 19.81
N LEU A 67 -10.59 -4.11 20.72
CA LEU A 67 -11.05 -2.99 21.52
C LEU A 67 -9.92 -2.41 22.37
N CYS A 68 -9.16 -3.25 23.07
CA CYS A 68 -7.99 -2.83 23.84
C CYS A 68 -6.95 -2.12 22.97
N PHE A 69 -6.69 -2.62 21.74
CA PHE A 69 -5.82 -1.94 20.79
C PHE A 69 -6.33 -0.54 20.44
N HIS A 70 -7.62 -0.38 20.13
CA HIS A 70 -8.18 0.93 19.78
C HIS A 70 -8.15 1.92 20.95
N LEU A 71 -8.39 1.45 22.18
CA LEU A 71 -8.27 2.28 23.39
C LEU A 71 -6.80 2.69 23.61
N TYR A 72 -5.85 1.76 23.46
CA TYR A 72 -4.43 2.05 23.59
C TYR A 72 -3.94 3.00 22.48
N TYR A 73 -4.39 2.82 21.24
CA TYR A 73 -4.11 3.71 20.13
C TYR A 73 -4.64 5.13 20.38
N PHE A 74 -5.88 5.26 20.88
CA PHE A 74 -6.45 6.54 21.29
C PHE A 74 -5.64 7.19 22.40
N TYR A 75 -5.30 6.44 23.46
CA TYR A 75 -4.44 6.91 24.56
C TYR A 75 -3.09 7.38 24.05
N TRP A 76 -2.48 6.62 23.14
CA TRP A 76 -1.23 7.01 22.50
C TRP A 76 -1.37 8.35 21.77
N LYS A 77 -2.32 8.45 20.86
CA LYS A 77 -2.49 9.62 19.99
C LYS A 77 -2.92 10.88 20.77
N GLN A 78 -3.75 10.73 21.81
CA GLN A 78 -4.36 11.88 22.48
C GLN A 78 -3.71 12.25 23.81
N ILE A 79 -2.87 11.38 24.36
CA ILE A 79 -2.21 11.62 25.65
C ILE A 79 -0.68 11.51 25.50
N ARG A 80 -0.15 10.34 25.16
CA ARG A 80 1.31 10.12 25.16
C ARG A 80 2.05 10.93 24.09
N LEU A 81 1.52 11.00 22.87
CA LEU A 81 2.13 11.75 21.77
C LEU A 81 2.16 13.26 22.06
N PRO A 82 1.08 13.91 22.54
CA PRO A 82 1.12 15.30 23.02
C PRO A 82 2.17 15.56 24.10
N PHE A 83 2.34 14.66 25.07
CA PHE A 83 3.41 14.81 26.06
C PHE A 83 4.82 14.76 25.42
N LYS A 84 5.04 13.89 24.42
CA LYS A 84 6.29 13.90 23.67
C LYS A 84 6.50 15.23 22.91
N ILE A 85 5.44 15.79 22.33
CA ILE A 85 5.51 17.10 21.67
C ILE A 85 5.88 18.19 22.66
N LEU A 86 5.27 18.23 23.83
CA LEU A 86 5.60 19.20 24.88
C LEU A 86 7.06 19.06 25.36
N LYS A 87 7.55 17.82 25.49
CA LYS A 87 8.93 17.52 25.92
C LYS A 87 9.96 17.94 24.87
N HIS A 88 9.76 17.59 23.62
CA HIS A 88 10.74 17.79 22.55
C HIS A 88 10.56 19.09 21.78
N LYS A 89 9.40 19.73 21.89
CA LYS A 89 9.03 20.99 21.21
C LYS A 89 9.36 20.99 19.72
N PRO A 90 8.89 19.97 18.94
CA PRO A 90 9.16 19.93 17.52
C PRO A 90 8.42 21.06 16.80
N ASN A 91 9.02 21.57 15.71
CA ASN A 91 8.36 22.51 14.79
C ASN A 91 7.28 21.79 14.00
N VAL A 92 7.54 20.53 13.60
CA VAL A 92 6.67 19.72 12.76
C VAL A 92 6.46 18.35 13.40
N LEU A 93 5.21 17.86 13.36
CA LEU A 93 4.81 16.49 13.69
C LEU A 93 4.32 15.79 12.43
N ILE A 94 4.90 14.66 12.05
CA ILE A 94 4.38 13.79 10.97
C ILE A 94 3.59 12.66 11.59
N CYS A 95 2.30 12.54 11.22
CA CYS A 95 1.40 11.45 11.58
C CYS A 95 1.12 10.58 10.34
N PRO A 96 1.83 9.46 10.15
CA PRO A 96 1.76 8.69 8.90
C PRO A 96 0.58 7.70 8.84
N ASP A 97 -0.41 7.80 9.72
CA ASP A 97 -1.47 6.82 9.94
C ASP A 97 -2.87 7.42 10.16
N TYR A 98 -3.25 8.42 9.37
CA TYR A 98 -4.53 9.14 9.34
C TYR A 98 -4.83 10.03 10.55
N VAL A 99 -4.44 9.66 11.78
CA VAL A 99 -4.90 10.32 13.01
C VAL A 99 -3.80 11.18 13.62
N ALA A 100 -4.12 12.46 13.85
CA ALA A 100 -3.30 13.40 14.58
C ALA A 100 -3.88 13.70 15.97
N PRO A 101 -3.08 14.24 16.91
CA PRO A 101 -3.55 14.74 18.19
C PRO A 101 -4.59 15.85 18.02
N LEU A 102 -5.64 15.83 18.84
CA LEU A 102 -6.73 16.81 18.83
C LEU A 102 -6.36 18.12 19.52
N TRP A 103 -5.37 18.11 20.38
CA TRP A 103 -4.99 19.25 21.22
C TRP A 103 -4.29 20.34 20.39
N GLY A 104 -4.56 21.61 20.73
CA GLY A 104 -4.13 22.82 20.05
C GLY A 104 -2.66 23.15 20.24
N LEU A 105 -1.77 22.23 19.85
CA LEU A 105 -0.33 22.44 19.87
C LEU A 105 0.06 23.41 18.74
N LYS A 106 0.98 24.32 19.00
CA LYS A 106 1.55 25.25 17.97
C LYS A 106 2.33 24.52 16.89
N THR A 107 2.71 23.27 17.14
CA THR A 107 3.42 22.40 16.21
C THR A 107 2.59 22.17 14.95
N LEU A 108 3.18 22.38 13.77
CA LEU A 108 2.55 22.02 12.50
C LEU A 108 2.37 20.51 12.41
N LYS A 109 1.15 20.06 12.13
CA LYS A 109 0.84 18.63 11.96
C LYS A 109 0.76 18.28 10.48
N LEU A 110 1.58 17.37 10.01
CA LEU A 110 1.47 16.75 8.69
C LEU A 110 0.76 15.40 8.83
N CYS A 111 -0.50 15.34 8.44
CA CYS A 111 -1.33 14.14 8.54
C CYS A 111 -1.35 13.39 7.21
N VAL A 112 -0.90 12.13 7.21
CA VAL A 112 -0.91 11.32 5.98
C VAL A 112 -2.23 10.59 5.86
N ILE A 113 -2.93 10.78 4.75
CA ILE A 113 -4.14 10.05 4.38
C ILE A 113 -3.84 9.21 3.14
N HIS A 114 -3.81 7.89 3.33
CA HIS A 114 -3.39 6.95 2.30
C HIS A 114 -4.48 6.62 1.29
N ASP A 115 -5.74 6.60 1.73
CA ASP A 115 -6.92 6.33 0.92
C ASP A 115 -8.18 6.97 1.52
N THR A 116 -9.27 6.94 0.78
CA THR A 116 -10.58 7.45 1.17
C THR A 116 -11.61 6.33 1.38
N LEU A 117 -11.17 5.08 1.51
CA LEU A 117 -12.04 3.90 1.58
C LEU A 117 -13.09 3.94 2.71
N PHE A 118 -12.79 4.60 3.83
CA PHE A 118 -13.77 4.78 4.93
C PHE A 118 -14.99 5.61 4.53
N TRP A 119 -14.83 6.49 3.54
CA TRP A 119 -15.89 7.35 3.01
C TRP A 119 -16.53 6.73 1.77
N ASP A 120 -15.72 6.19 0.83
CA ASP A 120 -16.18 5.70 -0.46
C ASP A 120 -16.89 4.35 -0.35
N TYR A 121 -16.43 3.47 0.57
CA TYR A 121 -16.98 2.12 0.78
C TYR A 121 -17.47 1.90 2.22
N PRO A 122 -18.44 2.69 2.70
CA PRO A 122 -18.88 2.66 4.10
C PRO A 122 -19.44 1.31 4.55
N LYS A 123 -19.98 0.52 3.63
CA LYS A 123 -20.55 -0.80 3.89
C LYS A 123 -19.50 -1.87 4.23
N ASN A 124 -18.23 -1.64 3.88
CA ASN A 124 -17.14 -2.58 4.15
C ASN A 124 -16.66 -2.53 5.61
N TYR A 125 -17.18 -1.60 6.41
CA TYR A 125 -16.74 -1.34 7.78
C TYR A 125 -17.89 -1.41 8.77
N ASN A 126 -17.60 -1.79 10.02
CA ASN A 126 -18.57 -1.62 11.11
C ASN A 126 -18.98 -0.15 11.23
N GLN A 127 -20.27 0.15 11.18
CA GLN A 127 -20.78 1.53 11.09
C GLN A 127 -20.39 2.41 12.29
N LEU A 128 -20.43 1.85 13.52
CA LEU A 128 -20.08 2.60 14.74
C LEU A 128 -18.58 2.92 14.76
N TRP A 129 -17.76 1.93 14.48
CA TRP A 129 -16.33 2.10 14.39
C TRP A 129 -15.93 3.09 13.29
N ARG A 130 -16.51 3.00 12.11
CA ARG A 130 -16.26 3.92 11.00
C ARG A 130 -16.62 5.35 11.35
N LYS A 131 -17.82 5.58 11.93
CA LYS A 131 -18.25 6.92 12.37
C LYS A 131 -17.31 7.50 13.43
N TYR A 132 -16.89 6.69 14.40
CA TYR A 132 -15.90 7.10 15.39
C TYR A 132 -14.57 7.48 14.73
N TYR A 133 -14.04 6.63 13.87
CA TYR A 133 -12.72 6.80 13.27
C TYR A 133 -12.68 7.98 12.30
N THR A 134 -13.65 8.11 11.40
CA THR A 134 -13.75 9.26 10.47
C THR A 134 -13.96 10.58 11.22
N ARG A 135 -14.71 10.58 12.34
CA ARG A 135 -14.84 11.76 13.18
C ARG A 135 -13.51 12.11 13.87
N LEU A 136 -12.79 11.12 14.36
CA LEU A 136 -11.47 11.32 14.97
C LEU A 136 -10.46 11.91 13.95
N ILE A 137 -10.43 11.41 12.73
CA ILE A 137 -9.64 11.98 11.63
C ILE A 137 -10.04 13.45 11.42
N SER A 138 -11.32 13.72 11.17
CA SER A 138 -11.82 15.08 10.89
C SER A 138 -11.55 16.08 12.02
N LEU A 139 -11.59 15.63 13.28
CA LEU A 139 -11.25 16.47 14.44
C LEU A 139 -9.73 16.71 14.53
N GLY A 140 -8.90 15.73 14.16
CA GLY A 140 -7.45 15.87 14.10
C GLY A 140 -6.98 16.87 13.03
N LEU A 141 -7.79 17.05 11.99
CA LEU A 141 -7.58 18.03 10.91
C LEU A 141 -8.11 19.42 11.32
N ARG A 142 -7.65 19.94 12.47
CA ARG A 142 -8.00 21.29 12.98
C ARG A 142 -6.74 21.99 13.48
N GLY A 143 -6.77 23.32 13.44
CA GLY A 143 -5.65 24.16 13.86
C GLY A 143 -4.54 24.21 12.82
N ASN A 144 -3.28 24.19 13.25
CA ASN A 144 -2.13 24.25 12.36
C ASN A 144 -1.80 22.85 11.79
N PHE A 145 -2.27 22.54 10.57
CA PHE A 145 -2.05 21.25 9.93
C PHE A 145 -2.04 21.37 8.40
N SER A 146 -1.43 20.38 7.77
CA SER A 146 -1.52 20.09 6.33
C SER A 146 -1.74 18.60 6.13
N VAL A 147 -2.47 18.25 5.09
CA VAL A 147 -2.66 16.85 4.70
C VAL A 147 -1.62 16.47 3.66
N VAL A 148 -1.00 15.33 3.86
CA VAL A 148 -0.17 14.66 2.84
C VAL A 148 -0.94 13.46 2.33
N THR A 149 -0.94 13.24 1.03
CA THR A 149 -1.53 12.05 0.41
C THR A 149 -0.59 11.47 -0.64
N THR A 150 -0.86 10.24 -1.04
CA THR A 150 0.08 9.47 -1.85
C THR A 150 -0.18 9.56 -3.34
N THR A 151 -1.36 10.07 -3.77
CA THR A 151 -1.73 10.23 -5.19
C THR A 151 -2.60 11.47 -5.39
N ASN A 152 -2.63 12.00 -6.62
CA ASN A 152 -3.56 13.06 -7.00
C ASN A 152 -5.01 12.56 -6.98
N HIS A 153 -5.24 11.29 -7.27
CA HIS A 153 -6.56 10.67 -7.12
C HIS A 153 -7.10 10.86 -5.70
N ILE A 154 -6.33 10.47 -4.67
CA ILE A 154 -6.74 10.63 -3.28
C ILE A 154 -6.85 12.11 -2.88
N LYS A 155 -5.96 12.98 -3.40
CA LYS A 155 -6.09 14.43 -3.20
C LYS A 155 -7.46 14.92 -3.68
N ASN A 156 -7.85 14.60 -4.90
CA ASN A 156 -9.12 15.04 -5.49
C ASN A 156 -10.33 14.52 -4.68
N ASN A 157 -10.28 13.26 -4.23
CA ASN A 157 -11.31 12.69 -3.37
C ASN A 157 -11.41 13.45 -2.04
N LEU A 158 -10.27 13.77 -1.40
CA LEU A 158 -10.25 14.53 -0.15
C LEU A 158 -10.75 15.96 -0.33
N GLU A 159 -10.38 16.65 -1.41
CA GLU A 159 -10.88 17.99 -1.73
C GLU A 159 -12.41 17.99 -1.91
N SER A 160 -12.97 16.95 -2.53
CA SER A 160 -14.42 16.76 -2.63
C SER A 160 -15.07 16.49 -1.26
N LEU A 161 -14.52 15.57 -0.46
CA LEU A 161 -15.05 15.18 0.85
C LEU A 161 -15.02 16.32 1.87
N PHE A 162 -13.99 17.16 1.81
CA PHE A 162 -13.73 18.25 2.75
C PHE A 162 -13.86 19.63 2.13
N SER A 163 -14.65 19.80 1.09
CA SER A 163 -14.82 21.03 0.30
C SER A 163 -15.16 22.28 1.12
N LYS A 164 -15.75 22.13 2.33
CA LYS A 164 -16.06 23.21 3.27
C LYS A 164 -14.90 23.58 4.20
N GLN A 165 -13.78 22.86 4.15
CA GLN A 165 -12.63 23.07 5.02
C GLN A 165 -11.48 23.66 4.20
N ASN A 166 -10.90 24.74 4.71
CA ASN A 166 -9.75 25.37 4.05
C ASN A 166 -8.46 24.81 4.63
N PHE A 167 -7.89 23.78 3.99
CA PHE A 167 -6.59 23.22 4.34
C PHE A 167 -5.78 22.81 3.10
N SER A 168 -4.46 22.81 3.27
CA SER A 168 -3.54 22.43 2.20
C SER A 168 -3.44 20.91 2.10
N ILE A 169 -3.63 20.36 0.90
CA ILE A 169 -3.36 18.97 0.58
C ILE A 169 -2.14 18.91 -0.36
N LYS A 170 -1.13 18.16 0.03
CA LYS A 170 0.08 17.94 -0.75
C LYS A 170 0.20 16.48 -1.15
N VAL A 171 0.52 16.23 -2.42
CA VAL A 171 0.83 14.89 -2.91
C VAL A 171 2.32 14.64 -2.74
N ILE A 172 2.67 13.56 -2.05
CA ILE A 172 4.03 13.06 -1.94
C ILE A 172 3.97 11.56 -2.27
N TYR A 173 4.51 11.18 -3.41
CA TYR A 173 4.59 9.76 -3.80
C TYR A 173 5.46 9.00 -2.82
N GLN A 174 4.93 7.90 -2.30
CA GLN A 174 5.67 7.08 -1.36
C GLN A 174 6.68 6.19 -2.07
N SER A 175 7.74 5.83 -1.36
CA SER A 175 8.69 4.80 -1.77
C SER A 175 8.16 3.39 -1.45
N PHE A 176 8.88 2.39 -1.92
CA PHE A 176 8.55 0.98 -1.78
C PHE A 176 9.78 0.21 -1.28
N LEU A 177 9.55 -1.02 -0.82
CA LEU A 177 10.60 -1.90 -0.32
C LEU A 177 10.57 -3.23 -1.08
N ILE A 178 11.75 -3.65 -1.54
CA ILE A 178 11.98 -5.00 -2.05
C ILE A 178 13.07 -5.69 -1.22
N SER A 179 13.04 -7.02 -1.16
CA SER A 179 14.16 -7.77 -0.59
C SER A 179 15.38 -7.71 -1.52
N LYS A 180 16.57 -7.67 -0.91
CA LYS A 180 17.84 -7.82 -1.64
C LYS A 180 18.15 -9.28 -1.94
N THR A 181 17.53 -10.19 -1.22
CA THR A 181 17.65 -11.65 -1.34
C THR A 181 16.33 -12.23 -1.82
N ASP A 182 16.40 -13.35 -2.48
CA ASP A 182 15.27 -14.17 -2.92
C ASP A 182 15.35 -15.56 -2.30
N ASP A 183 14.22 -16.26 -2.30
CA ASP A 183 14.12 -17.64 -1.84
C ASP A 183 13.40 -18.48 -2.89
N ASP A 184 14.19 -19.09 -3.78
CA ASP A 184 13.68 -19.88 -4.90
C ASP A 184 13.08 -21.23 -4.49
N ARG A 185 13.17 -21.63 -3.19
CA ARG A 185 12.51 -22.87 -2.70
C ARG A 185 11.01 -22.82 -2.94
N ILE A 186 10.41 -21.61 -2.92
CA ILE A 186 8.98 -21.45 -3.21
C ILE A 186 8.63 -21.91 -4.64
N LEU A 187 9.49 -21.70 -5.63
CA LEU A 187 9.27 -22.13 -7.00
C LEU A 187 9.17 -23.66 -7.09
N LYS A 188 10.06 -24.38 -6.37
CA LYS A 188 10.01 -25.84 -6.25
C LYS A 188 8.74 -26.30 -5.56
N THR A 189 8.41 -25.70 -4.41
CA THR A 189 7.22 -26.04 -3.62
C THR A 189 5.93 -25.91 -4.43
N LEU A 190 5.86 -24.92 -5.33
CA LEU A 190 4.71 -24.68 -6.18
C LEU A 190 4.80 -25.34 -7.57
N ASN A 191 5.89 -26.11 -7.83
CA ASN A 191 6.18 -26.70 -9.12
C ASN A 191 6.16 -25.66 -10.27
N LEU A 192 6.86 -24.53 -10.09
CA LEU A 192 6.90 -23.39 -11.00
C LEU A 192 8.25 -23.27 -11.73
N GLU A 193 9.24 -24.13 -11.49
CA GLU A 193 10.60 -24.00 -12.03
C GLU A 193 10.60 -23.93 -13.57
N ASP A 194 9.80 -24.79 -14.22
CA ASP A 194 9.70 -24.91 -15.68
C ASP A 194 8.31 -24.48 -16.20
N SER A 195 7.60 -23.63 -15.46
CA SER A 195 6.23 -23.23 -15.82
C SER A 195 6.11 -21.73 -15.94
N ASP A 196 5.56 -21.25 -17.04
CA ASP A 196 5.08 -19.88 -17.15
C ASP A 196 3.91 -19.67 -16.20
N PHE A 197 3.89 -18.53 -15.52
CA PHE A 197 2.78 -18.18 -14.64
C PHE A 197 2.49 -16.68 -14.60
N LEU A 198 1.21 -16.36 -14.39
CA LEU A 198 0.75 -15.04 -14.00
C LEU A 198 0.81 -14.93 -12.49
N LEU A 199 1.16 -13.77 -11.97
CA LEU A 199 1.27 -13.51 -10.54
C LEU A 199 0.31 -12.40 -10.11
N HIS A 200 -0.37 -12.61 -8.99
CA HIS A 200 -0.99 -11.56 -8.18
C HIS A 200 -0.44 -11.63 -6.75
N VAL A 201 -0.11 -10.47 -6.17
CA VAL A 201 0.32 -10.34 -4.77
C VAL A 201 -0.60 -9.34 -4.07
N GLY A 202 -1.26 -9.77 -3.00
CA GLY A 202 -2.17 -8.90 -2.23
C GLY A 202 -3.14 -9.64 -1.33
N SER A 203 -3.88 -8.90 -0.52
CA SER A 203 -4.96 -9.47 0.31
C SER A 203 -6.14 -9.91 -0.56
N PHE A 204 -6.86 -10.95 -0.10
CA PHE A 204 -8.05 -11.46 -0.80
C PHE A 204 -9.29 -10.73 -0.29
N ASP A 205 -9.44 -9.48 -0.66
CA ASP A 205 -10.63 -8.68 -0.38
C ASP A 205 -11.36 -8.27 -1.67
N LYS A 206 -12.64 -7.90 -1.53
CA LYS A 206 -13.53 -7.64 -2.68
C LYS A 206 -12.99 -6.61 -3.67
N ARG A 207 -12.31 -5.56 -3.18
CA ARG A 207 -11.78 -4.50 -4.04
C ARG A 207 -10.59 -4.96 -4.90
N LYS A 208 -9.95 -6.09 -4.55
CA LYS A 208 -8.87 -6.68 -5.35
C LYS A 208 -9.36 -7.42 -6.60
N ASP A 209 -10.64 -7.66 -6.70
CA ASP A 209 -11.34 -8.24 -7.87
C ASP A 209 -10.66 -9.49 -8.46
N LEU A 210 -10.22 -10.39 -7.57
CA LEU A 210 -9.55 -11.63 -7.99
C LEU A 210 -10.45 -12.54 -8.81
N ILE A 211 -11.76 -12.40 -8.66
CA ILE A 211 -12.73 -13.18 -9.44
C ILE A 211 -12.66 -12.85 -10.94
N THR A 212 -12.51 -11.56 -11.30
CA THR A 212 -12.30 -11.12 -12.69
C THR A 212 -11.00 -11.70 -13.26
N LEU A 213 -9.91 -11.71 -12.47
CA LEU A 213 -8.65 -12.32 -12.88
C LEU A 213 -8.79 -13.83 -13.13
N VAL A 214 -9.43 -14.57 -12.22
CA VAL A 214 -9.61 -16.02 -12.37
C VAL A 214 -10.53 -16.35 -13.54
N LYS A 215 -11.56 -15.53 -13.80
CA LYS A 215 -12.42 -15.67 -14.99
C LYS A 215 -11.66 -15.43 -16.30
N ALA A 216 -10.83 -14.40 -16.36
CA ALA A 216 -9.94 -14.15 -17.51
C ALA A 216 -8.94 -15.29 -17.70
N PHE A 217 -8.36 -15.81 -16.61
CA PHE A 217 -7.45 -16.95 -16.64
C PHE A 217 -8.13 -18.23 -17.15
N LYS A 218 -9.39 -18.46 -16.83
CA LYS A 218 -10.17 -19.57 -17.40
C LYS A 218 -10.19 -19.51 -18.93
N LEU A 219 -10.47 -18.33 -19.49
CA LEU A 219 -10.47 -18.14 -20.95
C LEU A 219 -9.09 -18.40 -21.56
N LEU A 220 -8.00 -17.97 -20.89
CA LEU A 220 -6.64 -18.25 -21.32
C LEU A 220 -6.33 -19.75 -21.36
N LYS A 221 -6.79 -20.52 -20.38
CA LYS A 221 -6.58 -21.95 -20.28
C LYS A 221 -7.25 -22.72 -21.42
N GLU A 222 -8.36 -22.21 -21.94
CA GLU A 222 -9.09 -22.84 -23.07
C GLU A 222 -8.29 -22.76 -24.38
N ASP A 223 -7.36 -21.81 -24.51
CA ASP A 223 -6.40 -21.79 -25.63
C ASP A 223 -5.34 -22.87 -25.45
N ARG A 224 -5.19 -23.73 -26.47
CA ARG A 224 -4.22 -24.84 -26.49
C ARG A 224 -2.77 -24.39 -26.28
N LYS A 225 -2.43 -23.16 -26.70
CA LYS A 225 -1.10 -22.57 -26.53
C LYS A 225 -0.75 -22.31 -25.07
N ASN A 226 -1.75 -22.04 -24.24
CA ASN A 226 -1.60 -21.65 -22.84
C ASN A 226 -1.90 -22.80 -21.86
N LYS A 227 -1.97 -24.06 -22.33
CA LYS A 227 -2.34 -25.19 -21.48
C LYS A 227 -1.36 -25.49 -20.34
N HIS A 228 -0.17 -24.92 -20.32
CA HIS A 228 0.81 -25.06 -19.24
C HIS A 228 0.89 -23.85 -18.31
N LEU A 229 0.22 -22.73 -18.69
CA LEU A 229 0.20 -21.52 -17.91
C LEU A 229 -0.45 -21.75 -16.55
N LYS A 230 0.13 -21.21 -15.48
CA LYS A 230 -0.42 -21.21 -14.12
C LYS A 230 -0.79 -19.80 -13.68
N LEU A 231 -1.62 -19.68 -12.67
CA LEU A 231 -1.94 -18.42 -11.98
C LEU A 231 -1.58 -18.59 -10.50
N VAL A 232 -0.71 -17.73 -10.00
CA VAL A 232 -0.31 -17.69 -8.59
C VAL A 232 -0.99 -16.50 -7.93
N LEU A 233 -1.77 -16.78 -6.90
CA LEU A 233 -2.42 -15.80 -6.04
C LEU A 233 -1.71 -15.82 -4.68
N ALA A 234 -0.76 -14.90 -4.47
CA ALA A 234 0.01 -14.81 -3.24
C ALA A 234 -0.62 -13.79 -2.29
N GLY A 235 -1.02 -14.25 -1.11
CA GLY A 235 -1.60 -13.35 -0.11
C GLY A 235 -2.46 -14.05 0.92
N GLN A 236 -2.75 -13.34 1.99
CA GLN A 236 -3.56 -13.84 3.10
C GLN A 236 -5.04 -13.51 2.95
N LYS A 237 -5.85 -14.40 3.55
CA LYS A 237 -7.19 -14.03 3.99
C LYS A 237 -7.05 -12.88 4.98
N THR A 238 -7.58 -11.70 4.66
CA THR A 238 -7.63 -10.62 5.66
C THR A 238 -8.51 -11.06 6.82
N LEU A 239 -8.18 -10.63 8.05
CA LEU A 239 -9.00 -10.91 9.25
C LEU A 239 -10.45 -10.41 9.13
N ASN A 240 -10.70 -9.51 8.16
CA ASN A 240 -12.00 -8.96 7.79
C ASN A 240 -12.44 -9.40 6.38
N ALA A 241 -11.69 -10.30 5.70
CA ALA A 241 -12.16 -10.85 4.43
C ALA A 241 -13.52 -11.51 4.70
N ASN A 242 -14.56 -11.00 4.06
CA ASN A 242 -15.81 -11.70 4.00
C ASN A 242 -15.48 -13.12 3.54
N SER A 243 -15.79 -14.12 4.35
CA SER A 243 -15.71 -15.53 3.95
C SER A 243 -16.36 -15.77 2.60
N GLU A 244 -17.33 -14.93 2.22
CA GLU A 244 -18.03 -14.91 0.94
C GLU A 244 -17.10 -14.74 -0.27
N VAL A 245 -16.20 -13.74 -0.28
CA VAL A 245 -15.30 -13.49 -1.43
C VAL A 245 -14.35 -14.65 -1.67
N LEU A 246 -13.81 -15.20 -0.58
CA LEU A 246 -12.93 -16.35 -0.68
C LEU A 246 -13.69 -17.62 -1.10
N ASN A 247 -14.86 -17.85 -0.50
CA ASN A 247 -15.71 -18.99 -0.84
C ASN A 247 -16.18 -18.91 -2.31
N GLU A 248 -16.52 -17.71 -2.79
CA GLU A 248 -16.85 -17.47 -4.21
C GLU A 248 -15.67 -17.83 -5.11
N LEU A 249 -14.47 -17.37 -4.76
CA LEU A 249 -13.24 -17.63 -5.51
C LEU A 249 -12.89 -19.12 -5.52
N GLU A 250 -12.86 -19.76 -4.36
CA GLU A 250 -12.57 -21.19 -4.21
C GLU A 250 -13.63 -22.05 -4.95
N SER A 251 -14.91 -21.71 -4.82
CA SER A 251 -16.01 -22.39 -5.52
C SER A 251 -15.86 -22.26 -7.04
N TYR A 252 -15.55 -21.04 -7.54
CA TYR A 252 -15.36 -20.83 -8.97
C TYR A 252 -14.16 -21.62 -9.51
N ILE A 253 -13.03 -21.64 -8.77
CA ILE A 253 -11.84 -22.41 -9.14
C ILE A 253 -12.17 -23.91 -9.20
N PHE A 254 -12.87 -24.42 -8.22
CA PHE A 254 -13.26 -25.85 -8.14
C PHE A 254 -14.22 -26.24 -9.28
N THR A 255 -15.31 -25.50 -9.42
CA THR A 255 -16.39 -25.79 -10.43
C THR A 255 -15.86 -25.74 -11.87
N ASN A 256 -14.84 -24.91 -12.13
CA ASN A 256 -14.24 -24.76 -13.48
C ASN A 256 -12.98 -25.61 -13.70
N ASN A 257 -12.68 -26.58 -12.83
CA ASN A 257 -11.53 -27.48 -12.91
C ASN A 257 -10.19 -26.71 -13.02
N LEU A 258 -10.05 -25.62 -12.24
CA LEU A 258 -8.85 -24.77 -12.22
C LEU A 258 -7.90 -25.10 -11.06
N SER A 259 -8.26 -25.99 -10.13
CA SER A 259 -7.53 -26.23 -8.87
C SER A 259 -6.05 -26.67 -9.06
N LYS A 260 -5.71 -27.29 -10.22
CA LYS A 260 -4.32 -27.64 -10.54
C LYS A 260 -3.52 -26.51 -11.20
N ARG A 261 -4.18 -25.39 -11.52
CA ARG A 261 -3.60 -24.29 -12.33
C ARG A 261 -3.64 -22.95 -11.61
N VAL A 262 -4.58 -22.75 -10.69
CA VAL A 262 -4.67 -21.59 -9.83
C VAL A 262 -4.15 -21.97 -8.45
N LEU A 263 -3.01 -21.40 -8.09
CA LEU A 263 -2.29 -21.72 -6.85
C LEU A 263 -2.50 -20.58 -5.85
N MET A 264 -3.18 -20.85 -4.75
CA MET A 264 -3.40 -19.92 -3.66
C MET A 264 -2.40 -20.21 -2.55
N THR A 265 -1.39 -19.36 -2.36
CA THR A 265 -0.23 -19.70 -1.52
C THR A 265 -0.43 -19.38 -0.04
N GLY A 266 -1.35 -18.49 0.30
CA GLY A 266 -1.38 -17.90 1.64
C GLY A 266 -0.27 -16.85 1.81
N TYR A 267 0.14 -16.63 3.06
CA TYR A 267 1.21 -15.68 3.39
C TYR A 267 2.57 -16.25 2.98
N LEU A 268 3.34 -15.41 2.34
CA LEU A 268 4.73 -15.69 1.96
C LEU A 268 5.66 -14.63 2.57
N SER A 269 6.91 -14.98 2.76
CA SER A 269 7.97 -14.04 3.13
C SER A 269 8.26 -13.07 1.97
N ILE A 270 8.93 -11.97 2.26
CA ILE A 270 9.30 -11.00 1.23
C ILE A 270 10.31 -11.59 0.24
N GLU A 271 11.16 -12.52 0.67
CA GLU A 271 12.13 -13.24 -0.15
C GLU A 271 11.43 -14.19 -1.13
N GLU A 272 10.43 -14.95 -0.66
CA GLU A 272 9.61 -15.82 -1.50
C GLU A 272 8.81 -15.03 -2.53
N ILE A 273 8.22 -13.90 -2.12
CA ILE A 273 7.49 -12.98 -3.02
C ILE A 273 8.46 -12.42 -4.08
N THR A 274 9.69 -12.07 -3.68
CA THR A 274 10.71 -11.58 -4.60
C THR A 274 11.05 -12.62 -5.68
N SER A 275 11.17 -13.90 -5.32
CA SER A 275 11.37 -14.98 -6.28
C SER A 275 10.21 -15.13 -7.25
N LEU A 276 8.98 -15.05 -6.74
CA LEU A 276 7.80 -15.14 -7.60
C LEU A 276 7.72 -13.99 -8.60
N TYR A 277 7.97 -12.75 -8.19
CA TYR A 277 8.01 -11.61 -9.12
C TYR A 277 9.05 -11.80 -10.21
N LYS A 278 10.30 -12.15 -9.85
CA LYS A 278 11.41 -12.33 -10.81
C LYS A 278 11.12 -13.37 -11.87
N LYS A 279 10.31 -14.36 -11.57
CA LYS A 279 10.00 -15.50 -12.46
C LYS A 279 8.64 -15.39 -13.14
N ALA A 280 7.77 -14.53 -12.68
CA ALA A 280 6.45 -14.35 -13.28
C ALA A 280 6.54 -13.80 -14.71
N CYS A 281 5.77 -14.37 -15.62
CA CYS A 281 5.63 -13.88 -17.00
C CYS A 281 4.97 -12.47 -17.01
N ILE A 282 3.92 -12.29 -16.20
CA ILE A 282 3.20 -11.04 -16.06
C ILE A 282 2.68 -10.94 -14.62
N TYR A 283 2.85 -9.77 -14.01
CA TYR A 283 2.16 -9.40 -12.79
C TYR A 283 0.80 -8.77 -13.12
N VAL A 284 -0.27 -9.25 -12.50
CA VAL A 284 -1.63 -8.75 -12.74
C VAL A 284 -2.20 -8.14 -11.46
N PHE A 285 -2.63 -6.87 -11.54
CA PHE A 285 -3.19 -6.15 -10.40
C PHE A 285 -4.60 -5.65 -10.72
N PRO A 286 -5.65 -6.48 -10.51
CA PRO A 286 -7.00 -6.23 -11.00
C PRO A 286 -7.85 -5.34 -10.09
N SER A 287 -7.23 -4.64 -9.12
CA SER A 287 -7.93 -3.87 -8.10
C SER A 287 -8.89 -2.85 -8.67
N LEU A 288 -10.11 -2.78 -8.12
CA LEU A 288 -11.14 -1.80 -8.47
C LEU A 288 -10.83 -0.42 -7.87
N GLU A 289 -10.16 -0.38 -6.73
CA GLU A 289 -9.83 0.85 -6.02
C GLU A 289 -8.59 0.69 -5.15
N GLU A 290 -7.71 1.67 -5.18
CA GLU A 290 -6.47 1.73 -4.39
C GLU A 290 -6.13 3.17 -3.99
N GLY A 291 -5.39 3.30 -2.89
CA GLY A 291 -4.80 4.58 -2.52
C GLY A 291 -3.48 4.85 -3.27
N PHE A 292 -2.71 3.78 -3.62
CA PHE A 292 -1.41 3.93 -4.28
C PHE A 292 -1.05 2.73 -5.17
N GLY A 293 -0.82 1.54 -4.62
CA GLY A 293 -0.45 0.36 -5.40
C GLY A 293 1.04 -0.01 -5.32
N ILE A 294 1.58 -0.12 -4.11
CA ILE A 294 2.97 -0.56 -3.87
C ILE A 294 3.36 -1.79 -4.70
N PRO A 295 2.51 -2.86 -4.82
CA PRO A 295 2.86 -4.06 -5.57
C PRO A 295 3.19 -3.83 -7.04
N VAL A 296 2.67 -2.76 -7.65
CA VAL A 296 3.03 -2.37 -9.02
C VAL A 296 4.48 -1.91 -9.10
N LEU A 297 4.94 -1.14 -8.11
CA LEU A 297 6.34 -0.69 -8.04
C LEU A 297 7.29 -1.83 -7.71
N GLU A 298 6.86 -2.78 -6.88
CA GLU A 298 7.62 -4.01 -6.59
C GLU A 298 7.84 -4.83 -7.87
N ALA A 299 6.77 -5.00 -8.69
CA ALA A 299 6.86 -5.66 -9.98
C ALA A 299 7.83 -4.94 -10.94
N PHE A 300 7.75 -3.62 -11.04
CA PHE A 300 8.69 -2.83 -11.85
C PHE A 300 10.15 -3.01 -11.40
N ALA A 301 10.39 -2.96 -10.08
CA ALA A 301 11.74 -3.11 -9.52
C ALA A 301 12.32 -4.50 -9.74
N LEU A 302 11.47 -5.52 -9.83
CA LEU A 302 11.85 -6.91 -10.08
C LEU A 302 11.74 -7.30 -11.56
N LYS A 303 11.57 -6.28 -12.46
CA LYS A 303 11.54 -6.43 -13.91
C LYS A 303 10.43 -7.36 -14.40
N THR A 304 9.28 -7.30 -13.77
CA THR A 304 8.10 -8.07 -14.13
C THR A 304 7.15 -7.18 -14.93
N PRO A 305 6.74 -7.54 -16.16
CA PRO A 305 5.72 -6.80 -16.92
C PRO A 305 4.41 -6.70 -16.14
N VAL A 306 3.73 -5.56 -16.21
CA VAL A 306 2.55 -5.29 -15.39
C VAL A 306 1.30 -5.07 -16.25
N VAL A 307 0.22 -5.72 -15.84
CA VAL A 307 -1.16 -5.43 -16.29
C VAL A 307 -1.97 -5.00 -15.08
N THR A 308 -2.63 -3.84 -15.14
CA THR A 308 -3.51 -3.37 -14.07
C THR A 308 -4.89 -2.99 -14.61
N SER A 309 -5.87 -2.89 -13.71
CA SER A 309 -7.11 -2.19 -14.01
C SER A 309 -6.85 -0.71 -14.32
N ASN A 310 -7.84 -0.03 -14.89
CA ASN A 310 -7.82 1.42 -15.12
C ASN A 310 -8.30 2.22 -13.90
N ALA A 311 -8.24 1.65 -12.69
CA ALA A 311 -8.50 2.38 -11.46
C ALA A 311 -7.59 3.62 -11.37
N PRO A 312 -8.12 4.81 -11.01
CA PRO A 312 -7.39 6.07 -11.17
C PRO A 312 -6.02 6.11 -10.50
N ALA A 313 -5.88 5.57 -9.27
CA ALA A 313 -4.58 5.47 -8.62
C ALA A 313 -3.61 4.56 -9.38
N MET A 314 -4.11 3.50 -10.04
CA MET A 314 -3.26 2.59 -10.84
C MET A 314 -2.75 3.28 -12.11
N VAL A 315 -3.63 4.00 -12.80
CA VAL A 315 -3.24 4.79 -13.97
C VAL A 315 -2.19 5.85 -13.58
N GLU A 316 -2.39 6.52 -12.45
CA GLU A 316 -1.45 7.52 -11.94
C GLU A 316 -0.08 6.91 -11.57
N VAL A 317 -0.07 5.82 -10.80
CA VAL A 317 1.18 5.21 -10.31
C VAL A 317 1.92 4.47 -11.42
N ALA A 318 1.24 3.64 -12.18
CA ALA A 318 1.87 2.86 -13.25
C ALA A 318 2.18 3.72 -14.49
N GLY A 319 1.36 4.71 -14.81
CA GLY A 319 1.51 5.51 -16.01
C GLY A 319 1.57 4.65 -17.27
N GLY A 320 2.40 5.03 -18.22
CA GLY A 320 2.63 4.26 -19.46
C GLY A 320 3.52 3.01 -19.31
N ALA A 321 3.88 2.62 -18.07
CA ALA A 321 4.74 1.47 -17.78
C ALA A 321 3.94 0.17 -17.52
N ALA A 322 2.61 0.23 -17.51
CA ALA A 322 1.73 -0.93 -17.46
C ALA A 322 0.69 -0.88 -18.59
N VAL A 323 0.13 -2.03 -18.92
CA VAL A 323 -1.07 -2.09 -19.76
C VAL A 323 -2.29 -2.03 -18.85
N HIS A 324 -3.23 -1.14 -19.20
CA HIS A 324 -4.47 -0.98 -18.46
C HIS A 324 -5.64 -1.63 -19.19
N TYR A 325 -6.58 -2.19 -18.43
CA TYR A 325 -7.85 -2.69 -18.91
C TYR A 325 -9.00 -2.13 -18.06
N ASN A 326 -10.21 -2.13 -18.56
CA ASN A 326 -11.38 -1.61 -17.84
C ASN A 326 -11.70 -2.48 -16.61
N SER A 327 -11.74 -1.85 -15.44
CA SER A 327 -12.01 -2.51 -14.16
C SER A 327 -13.23 -3.43 -14.22
N GLY A 328 -13.08 -4.68 -13.82
CA GLY A 328 -14.15 -5.70 -13.84
C GLY A 328 -14.38 -6.37 -15.20
N ASP A 329 -13.72 -5.93 -16.28
CA ASP A 329 -13.88 -6.54 -17.61
C ASP A 329 -12.93 -7.73 -17.80
N GLN A 330 -13.45 -8.93 -17.52
CA GLN A 330 -12.70 -10.19 -17.69
C GLN A 330 -12.31 -10.48 -19.14
N VAL A 331 -13.10 -10.01 -20.13
CA VAL A 331 -12.86 -10.28 -21.54
C VAL A 331 -11.75 -9.39 -22.07
N GLU A 332 -11.74 -8.13 -21.69
CA GLU A 332 -10.65 -7.21 -22.03
C GLU A 332 -9.34 -7.64 -21.35
N LEU A 333 -9.39 -8.04 -20.06
CA LEU A 333 -8.24 -8.59 -19.36
C LEU A 333 -7.71 -9.84 -20.07
N TYR A 334 -8.58 -10.76 -20.48
CA TYR A 334 -8.17 -11.94 -21.25
C TYR A 334 -7.45 -11.57 -22.55
N LYS A 335 -8.03 -10.64 -23.34
CA LYS A 335 -7.42 -10.18 -24.61
C LYS A 335 -6.05 -9.52 -24.37
N THR A 336 -5.97 -8.68 -23.35
CA THR A 336 -4.73 -8.00 -22.94
C THR A 336 -3.64 -9.00 -22.56
N LEU A 337 -3.98 -9.98 -21.73
CA LEU A 337 -3.04 -11.03 -21.31
C LEU A 337 -2.62 -11.91 -22.49
N THR A 338 -3.55 -12.31 -23.36
CA THR A 338 -3.25 -13.11 -24.55
C THR A 338 -2.23 -12.42 -25.44
N LYS A 339 -2.43 -11.12 -25.71
CA LYS A 339 -1.51 -10.33 -26.53
C LYS A 339 -0.13 -10.22 -25.86
N LEU A 340 -0.08 -9.93 -24.60
CA LEU A 340 1.18 -9.70 -23.88
C LEU A 340 1.97 -11.01 -23.65
N ILE A 341 1.30 -12.14 -23.42
CA ILE A 341 1.95 -13.45 -23.33
C ILE A 341 2.64 -13.81 -24.66
N ALA A 342 1.98 -13.51 -25.79
CA ALA A 342 2.50 -13.83 -27.11
C ALA A 342 3.64 -12.89 -27.58
N SER A 343 3.85 -11.75 -26.94
CA SER A 343 4.80 -10.71 -27.39
C SER A 343 5.89 -10.43 -26.37
N GLU A 344 7.03 -11.08 -26.49
CA GLU A 344 8.22 -10.79 -25.69
C GLU A 344 8.73 -9.35 -25.89
N PRO A 345 8.75 -8.78 -27.11
CA PRO A 345 9.16 -7.38 -27.28
C PRO A 345 8.28 -6.38 -26.52
N GLU A 346 6.95 -6.61 -26.47
CA GLU A 346 6.06 -5.74 -25.68
C GLU A 346 6.34 -5.86 -24.19
N ARG A 347 6.60 -7.07 -23.67
CA ARG A 347 6.98 -7.27 -22.26
C ARG A 347 8.30 -6.57 -21.94
N THR A 348 9.31 -6.68 -22.80
CA THR A 348 10.60 -6.01 -22.62
C THR A 348 10.44 -4.49 -22.59
N CYS A 349 9.67 -3.93 -23.51
CA CYS A 349 9.37 -2.48 -23.51
C CYS A 349 8.70 -2.02 -22.23
N LEU A 350 7.75 -2.81 -21.65
CA LEU A 350 7.12 -2.49 -20.38
C LEU A 350 8.11 -2.55 -19.20
N ILE A 351 9.04 -3.49 -19.18
CA ILE A 351 10.10 -3.59 -18.17
C ILE A 351 10.99 -2.34 -18.20
N GLU A 352 11.40 -1.87 -19.38
CA GLU A 352 12.21 -0.66 -19.55
C GLU A 352 11.46 0.57 -19.04
N LYS A 353 10.19 0.74 -19.46
CA LYS A 353 9.34 1.82 -18.98
C LYS A 353 9.12 1.76 -17.46
N GLY A 354 8.94 0.57 -16.89
CA GLY A 354 8.82 0.35 -15.46
C GLY A 354 10.07 0.80 -14.71
N SER A 355 11.24 0.44 -15.23
CA SER A 355 12.53 0.84 -14.65
C SER A 355 12.73 2.35 -14.66
N GLU A 356 12.30 3.04 -15.73
CA GLU A 356 12.33 4.51 -15.79
C GLU A 356 11.34 5.13 -14.81
N ARG A 357 10.11 4.60 -14.75
CA ARG A 357 9.04 5.09 -13.88
C ARG A 357 9.43 5.04 -12.39
N LEU A 358 10.22 4.07 -11.97
CA LEU A 358 10.69 3.93 -10.58
C LEU A 358 11.50 5.12 -10.08
N LYS A 359 12.10 5.93 -10.94
CA LYS A 359 12.83 7.14 -10.54
C LYS A 359 11.94 8.13 -9.81
N ASP A 360 10.65 8.14 -10.11
CA ASP A 360 9.66 9.00 -9.43
C ASP A 360 9.33 8.56 -8.00
N PHE A 361 9.66 7.32 -7.65
CA PHE A 361 9.31 6.68 -6.37
C PHE A 361 10.52 6.28 -5.54
N SER A 362 11.70 6.84 -5.83
CA SER A 362 12.89 6.57 -5.04
C SER A 362 12.75 7.07 -3.60
N ARG A 363 13.43 6.41 -2.66
CA ARG A 363 13.43 6.82 -1.25
C ARG A 363 14.01 8.22 -1.08
N GLU A 364 15.02 8.55 -1.87
CA GLU A 364 15.66 9.86 -1.87
C GLU A 364 14.68 10.96 -2.27
N LYS A 365 13.91 10.74 -3.34
CA LYS A 365 12.89 11.67 -3.80
C LYS A 365 11.77 11.81 -2.77
N PHE A 366 11.28 10.72 -2.22
CA PHE A 366 10.26 10.69 -1.18
C PHE A 366 10.64 11.56 0.03
N VAL A 367 11.87 11.42 0.52
CA VAL A 367 12.37 12.23 1.65
C VAL A 367 12.58 13.68 1.24
N LYS A 368 13.14 13.93 0.05
CA LYS A 368 13.36 15.29 -0.46
C LYS A 368 12.04 16.06 -0.60
N ASP A 369 10.97 15.41 -1.06
CA ASP A 369 9.66 16.04 -1.19
C ASP A 369 9.08 16.39 0.21
N TYR A 370 9.31 15.56 1.22
CA TYR A 370 9.00 15.89 2.61
C TYR A 370 9.82 17.06 3.15
N GLU A 371 11.13 17.07 2.93
CA GLU A 371 12.02 18.15 3.36
C GLU A 371 11.61 19.49 2.75
N HIS A 372 11.30 19.50 1.45
CA HIS A 372 10.79 20.69 0.77
C HIS A 372 9.49 21.19 1.41
N LEU A 373 8.54 20.27 1.68
CA LEU A 373 7.28 20.63 2.34
C LEU A 373 7.53 21.21 3.73
N ILE A 374 8.40 20.58 4.55
CA ILE A 374 8.74 21.00 5.91
C ILE A 374 9.35 22.41 5.90
N LEU A 375 10.38 22.64 5.07
CA LEU A 375 11.06 23.94 4.97
C LEU A 375 10.07 25.05 4.59
N LYS A 376 9.31 24.84 3.51
CA LYS A 376 8.31 25.80 3.05
C LYS A 376 7.21 26.09 4.10
N SER A 377 6.84 25.11 4.92
CA SER A 377 5.75 25.26 5.90
C SER A 377 6.19 25.92 7.21
N VAL A 378 7.48 25.99 7.48
CA VAL A 378 8.03 26.67 8.68
C VAL A 378 8.45 28.10 8.38
N GLU A 379 8.72 28.44 7.12
CA GLU A 379 9.04 29.79 6.65
C GLU A 379 7.79 30.71 6.54
N ASN A 380 6.59 30.12 6.39
CA ASN A 380 5.29 30.82 6.38
C ASN A 380 4.65 30.85 7.78
#